data_3d6d9779caa5c77fb9f0e3eca3f20d8c
#
_entry.id   3d6d9779caa5c77fb9f0e3eca3f20d8c
#
_cell.length_a   1.000
_cell.length_b   1.000
_cell.length_c   1.000
_cell.angle_alpha   90.00
_cell.angle_beta   90.00
_cell.angle_gamma   90.00
#
_symmetry.space_group_name_H-M   'P 1'
#
loop_
_entity.id
_entity.type
_entity.pdbx_description
1 polymer ?
#
loop_
_entity_poly.entity_id
_entity_poly.type
_entity_poly.pdbx_seq_one_letter_code
_entity_poly.pdbx_strand_id
1 'polypeptide(L)'
;MKLKNRKDYRVRRHLRLRQKVAGTAARPRMAIFISNAHMYVQFVDDDAQNTLAFVSTLKMGANVNCDTATKLGAAAAEAALAKGIKKVVVDRGGFKYHGRVKAIVESAVQNGLSITTEDPAPAEKENA
;
A
#
# COMPACT_ATOMS: atom_id res chain seq x y z
N MET A 1 -3.47 6.77 -24.34
CA MET A 1 -2.35 5.82 -24.17
C MET A 1 -2.59 4.59 -25.02
N LYS A 2 -1.60 4.18 -25.76
CA LYS A 2 -1.68 2.96 -26.57
C LYS A 2 -1.10 1.81 -25.77
N LEU A 3 -1.92 0.82 -25.44
CA LEU A 3 -1.53 -0.27 -24.56
C LEU A 3 -0.86 -1.39 -25.34
N LYS A 4 0.38 -1.73 -25.01
CA LYS A 4 1.17 -2.73 -25.73
C LYS A 4 1.52 -3.95 -24.91
N ASN A 5 1.68 -3.81 -23.58
CA ASN A 5 2.16 -4.92 -22.75
C ASN A 5 1.55 -4.85 -21.34
N ARG A 6 1.91 -5.82 -20.50
CA ARG A 6 1.37 -5.88 -19.13
C ARG A 6 1.70 -4.65 -18.31
N LYS A 7 2.88 -4.08 -18.50
CA LYS A 7 3.30 -2.87 -17.79
C LYS A 7 2.38 -1.70 -18.14
N ASP A 8 2.03 -1.54 -19.41
CA ASP A 8 1.17 -0.46 -19.86
C ASP A 8 -0.22 -0.58 -19.24
N TYR A 9 -0.76 -1.80 -19.18
CA TYR A 9 -2.07 -2.04 -18.55
C TYR A 9 -2.02 -1.74 -17.05
N ARG A 10 -0.93 -2.11 -16.38
CA ARG A 10 -0.77 -1.82 -14.96
C ARG A 10 -0.66 -0.31 -14.70
N VAL A 11 0.10 0.39 -15.52
CA VAL A 11 0.24 1.85 -15.40
C VAL A 11 -1.14 2.51 -15.58
N ARG A 12 -1.93 2.04 -16.53
CA ARG A 12 -3.27 2.59 -16.74
C ARG A 12 -4.15 2.37 -15.51
N ARG A 13 -4.11 1.17 -14.92
CA ARG A 13 -4.88 0.89 -13.69
C ARG A 13 -4.42 1.78 -12.54
N HIS A 14 -3.12 2.00 -12.41
CA HIS A 14 -2.58 2.86 -11.36
C HIS A 14 -3.00 4.32 -11.55
N LEU A 15 -2.95 4.82 -12.76
CA LEU A 15 -3.40 6.18 -13.06
C LEU A 15 -4.88 6.36 -12.71
N ARG A 16 -5.70 5.36 -13.00
CA ARG A 16 -7.11 5.39 -12.66
C ARG A 16 -7.32 5.41 -11.15
N LEU A 17 -6.57 4.61 -10.43
CA LEU A 17 -6.62 4.57 -8.97
C LEU A 17 -6.19 5.91 -8.36
N ARG A 18 -5.13 6.51 -8.89
CA ARG A 18 -4.59 7.78 -8.39
C ARG A 18 -5.53 8.97 -8.58
N GLN A 19 -6.53 8.85 -9.42
CA GLN A 19 -7.57 9.86 -9.52
C GLN A 19 -8.45 9.91 -8.27
N LYS A 20 -8.51 8.80 -7.53
CA LYS A 20 -9.34 8.66 -6.34
C LYS A 20 -8.55 8.68 -5.04
N VAL A 21 -7.27 8.34 -5.10
CA VAL A 21 -6.44 8.12 -3.92
C VAL A 21 -5.35 9.15 -3.84
N ALA A 22 -5.32 9.89 -2.74
CA ALA A 22 -4.26 10.83 -2.44
C ALA A 22 -4.00 10.78 -0.94
N GLY A 23 -2.73 10.91 -0.54
CA GLY A 23 -2.34 10.87 0.86
C GLY A 23 -2.24 12.26 1.45
N THR A 24 -2.54 12.37 2.73
CA THR A 24 -2.38 13.61 3.51
C THR A 24 -1.58 13.29 4.76
N ALA A 25 -1.22 14.31 5.53
CA ALA A 25 -0.51 14.08 6.79
C ALA A 25 -1.35 13.28 7.78
N ALA A 26 -2.67 13.52 7.79
CA ALA A 26 -3.58 12.81 8.69
C ALA A 26 -3.86 11.39 8.23
N ARG A 27 -3.83 11.15 6.93
CA ARG A 27 -4.11 9.84 6.33
C ARG A 27 -3.18 9.64 5.14
N PRO A 28 -1.91 9.25 5.39
CA PRO A 28 -0.93 9.07 4.33
C PRO A 28 -1.32 7.96 3.35
N ARG A 29 -0.78 8.04 2.15
CA ARG A 29 -0.99 7.03 1.14
C ARG A 29 0.01 5.88 1.37
N MET A 30 -0.52 4.68 1.63
CA MET A 30 0.29 3.48 1.76
C MET A 30 0.49 2.89 0.36
N ALA A 31 1.60 3.24 -0.26
CA ALA A 31 1.91 2.82 -1.62
C ALA A 31 2.65 1.48 -1.59
N ILE A 32 2.10 0.50 -2.31
CA ILE A 32 2.66 -0.84 -2.39
C ILE A 32 3.19 -1.07 -3.80
N PHE A 33 4.43 -1.50 -3.90
CA PHE A 33 5.04 -1.85 -5.17
C PHE A 33 5.70 -3.23 -5.07
N ILE A 34 5.45 -4.08 -6.06
CA ILE A 34 5.99 -5.44 -6.11
C ILE A 34 6.80 -5.60 -7.39
N SER A 35 8.08 -5.89 -7.23
CA SER A 35 8.95 -6.20 -8.36
C SER A 35 9.22 -7.72 -8.38
N ASN A 36 9.99 -8.18 -9.35
CA ASN A 36 10.35 -9.60 -9.44
C ASN A 36 11.18 -10.07 -8.24
N ALA A 37 11.97 -9.18 -7.66
CA ALA A 37 12.92 -9.54 -6.61
C ALA A 37 12.50 -9.09 -5.22
N HIS A 38 11.75 -7.99 -5.12
CA HIS A 38 11.44 -7.39 -3.81
C HIS A 38 10.07 -6.73 -3.79
N MET A 39 9.58 -6.50 -2.58
CA MET A 39 8.34 -5.76 -2.35
C MET A 39 8.65 -4.53 -1.51
N TYR A 40 7.89 -3.45 -1.74
CA TYR A 40 8.12 -2.16 -1.09
C TYR A 40 6.82 -1.58 -0.59
N VAL A 41 6.86 -0.94 0.59
CA VAL A 41 5.73 -0.20 1.13
C VAL A 41 6.23 1.18 1.56
N GLN A 42 5.57 2.23 1.07
CA GLN A 42 5.87 3.61 1.44
C GLN A 42 4.63 4.27 1.99
N PHE A 43 4.81 5.14 2.97
CA PHE A 43 3.74 5.98 3.49
C PHE A 43 4.04 7.41 3.06
N VAL A 44 3.21 7.94 2.17
CA VAL A 44 3.48 9.20 1.47
C VAL A 44 2.44 10.26 1.82
N ASP A 45 2.93 11.47 2.14
CA ASP A 45 2.09 12.65 2.25
C ASP A 45 2.18 13.39 0.91
N ASP A 46 1.12 13.27 0.10
CA ASP A 46 1.10 13.87 -1.24
C ASP A 46 1.02 15.39 -1.18
N ASP A 47 0.43 15.95 -0.14
CA ASP A 47 0.35 17.41 0.00
C ASP A 47 1.73 18.02 0.22
N ALA A 48 2.55 17.39 1.06
CA ALA A 48 3.91 17.85 1.33
C ALA A 48 4.93 17.23 0.38
N GLN A 49 4.51 16.27 -0.45
CA GLN A 49 5.39 15.53 -1.36
C GLN A 49 6.54 14.88 -0.61
N ASN A 50 6.22 14.23 0.51
CA ASN A 50 7.20 13.68 1.42
C ASN A 50 6.86 12.24 1.78
N THR A 51 7.87 11.37 1.81
CA THR A 51 7.72 9.98 2.27
C THR A 51 7.96 9.93 3.77
N LEU A 52 6.93 9.56 4.51
CA LEU A 52 6.97 9.57 5.98
C LEU A 52 7.61 8.32 6.56
N ALA A 53 7.40 7.17 5.93
CA ALA A 53 7.97 5.90 6.36
C ALA A 53 8.14 4.99 5.16
N PHE A 54 9.10 4.08 5.23
CA PHE A 54 9.41 3.18 4.13
C PHE A 54 9.91 1.84 4.68
N VAL A 55 9.39 0.74 4.13
CA VAL A 55 9.88 -0.61 4.43
C VAL A 55 9.97 -1.40 3.13
N SER A 56 10.87 -2.39 3.12
CA SER A 56 11.01 -3.25 1.95
C SER A 56 11.54 -4.62 2.37
N THR A 57 11.50 -5.57 1.44
CA THR A 57 12.05 -6.90 1.66
C THR A 57 13.55 -6.98 1.42
N LEU A 58 14.19 -5.88 1.02
CA LEU A 58 15.63 -5.86 0.73
C LEU A 58 16.47 -6.36 1.90
N LYS A 59 16.07 -6.02 3.12
CA LYS A 59 16.80 -6.42 4.32
C LYS A 59 16.31 -7.73 4.91
N MET A 60 15.23 -8.29 4.40
CA MET A 60 14.67 -9.53 4.94
C MET A 60 15.33 -10.78 4.39
N GLY A 61 16.00 -10.67 3.23
CA GLY A 61 16.68 -11.78 2.62
C GLY A 61 15.78 -12.92 2.23
N ALA A 62 14.48 -12.66 2.03
CA ALA A 62 13.50 -13.69 1.78
C ALA A 62 12.92 -13.58 0.38
N ASN A 63 12.28 -14.64 -0.07
CA ASN A 63 11.64 -14.68 -1.38
C ASN A 63 10.39 -13.80 -1.41
N VAL A 64 9.98 -13.41 -2.61
CA VAL A 64 8.79 -12.60 -2.83
C VAL A 64 7.58 -13.53 -2.88
N ASN A 65 7.03 -13.86 -1.71
CA ASN A 65 5.86 -14.73 -1.58
C ASN A 65 4.91 -14.19 -0.50
N CYS A 66 3.81 -14.90 -0.26
CA CYS A 66 2.81 -14.43 0.69
C CYS A 66 3.29 -14.40 2.14
N ASP A 67 4.18 -15.32 2.52
CA ASP A 67 4.74 -15.33 3.88
C ASP A 67 5.59 -14.08 4.11
N THR A 68 6.44 -13.75 3.14
CA THR A 68 7.26 -12.54 3.21
C THR A 68 6.39 -11.29 3.18
N ALA A 69 5.32 -11.32 2.38
CA ALA A 69 4.36 -10.21 2.31
C ALA A 69 3.69 -9.97 3.67
N THR A 70 3.33 -11.04 4.39
CA THR A 70 2.76 -10.93 5.73
C THR A 70 3.75 -10.28 6.69
N LYS A 71 5.01 -10.68 6.63
CA LYS A 71 6.07 -10.08 7.46
C LYS A 71 6.28 -8.62 7.10
N LEU A 72 6.25 -8.29 5.81
CA LEU A 72 6.42 -6.92 5.34
C LEU A 72 5.27 -6.03 5.83
N GLY A 73 4.03 -6.55 5.79
CA GLY A 73 2.88 -5.82 6.29
C GLY A 73 2.99 -5.51 7.78
N ALA A 74 3.46 -6.48 8.57
CA ALA A 74 3.68 -6.28 10.00
C ALA A 74 4.76 -5.22 10.23
N ALA A 75 5.87 -5.28 9.48
CA ALA A 75 6.94 -4.30 9.58
C ALA A 75 6.46 -2.90 9.15
N ALA A 76 5.62 -2.84 8.13
CA ALA A 76 5.04 -1.59 7.65
C ALA A 76 4.16 -0.94 8.72
N ALA A 77 3.31 -1.74 9.35
CA ALA A 77 2.45 -1.24 10.42
C ALA A 77 3.28 -0.72 11.59
N GLU A 78 4.32 -1.45 11.97
CA GLU A 78 5.20 -1.05 13.06
C GLU A 78 5.91 0.27 12.74
N ALA A 79 6.44 0.41 11.51
CA ALA A 79 7.12 1.62 11.10
C ALA A 79 6.16 2.82 11.06
N ALA A 80 4.93 2.61 10.59
CA ALA A 80 3.93 3.67 10.54
C ALA A 80 3.51 4.10 11.93
N LEU A 81 3.23 3.15 12.82
CA LEU A 81 2.82 3.48 14.18
C LEU A 81 3.92 4.21 14.94
N ALA A 82 5.18 3.87 14.67
CA ALA A 82 6.32 4.57 15.29
C ALA A 82 6.39 6.04 14.86
N LYS A 83 5.83 6.38 13.72
CA LYS A 83 5.75 7.76 13.22
C LYS A 83 4.42 8.44 13.58
N GLY A 84 3.58 7.77 14.35
CA GLY A 84 2.26 8.31 14.72
C GLY A 84 1.20 8.16 13.66
N ILE A 85 1.47 7.36 12.62
CA ILE A 85 0.51 7.13 11.55
C ILE A 85 -0.42 5.99 11.97
N LYS A 86 -1.72 6.26 12.03
CA LYS A 86 -2.70 5.25 12.41
C LYS A 86 -3.69 4.94 11.31
N LYS A 87 -3.99 5.92 10.46
CA LYS A 87 -4.95 5.78 9.37
C LYS A 87 -4.23 5.98 8.04
N VAL A 88 -4.51 5.13 7.08
CA VAL A 88 -3.88 5.22 5.76
C VAL A 88 -4.88 4.96 4.66
N VAL A 89 -4.55 5.42 3.45
CA VAL A 89 -5.29 5.12 2.23
C VAL A 89 -4.38 4.18 1.43
N VAL A 90 -4.92 3.06 0.97
CA VAL A 90 -4.11 2.06 0.26
C VAL A 90 -4.01 2.40 -1.22
N ASP A 91 -2.78 2.46 -1.73
CA ASP A 91 -2.48 2.58 -3.15
C ASP A 91 -1.76 1.29 -3.58
N ARG A 92 -2.48 0.46 -4.34
CA ARG A 92 -1.98 -0.85 -4.76
C ARG A 92 -0.98 -0.79 -5.92
N GLY A 93 -0.70 0.39 -6.45
CA GLY A 93 0.25 0.55 -7.55
C GLY A 93 -0.20 -0.09 -8.85
N GLY A 94 -1.51 -0.29 -9.03
CA GLY A 94 -2.05 -0.93 -10.22
C GLY A 94 -2.06 -2.46 -10.15
N PHE A 95 -1.62 -3.03 -9.05
CA PHE A 95 -1.70 -4.49 -8.83
C PHE A 95 -3.09 -4.87 -8.33
N LYS A 96 -3.49 -6.12 -8.56
CA LYS A 96 -4.75 -6.62 -8.02
C LYS A 96 -4.67 -6.76 -6.51
N TYR A 97 -5.79 -6.54 -5.83
CA TYR A 97 -5.89 -6.81 -4.40
C TYR A 97 -6.06 -8.31 -4.19
N HIS A 98 -4.96 -9.03 -4.34
CA HIS A 98 -4.95 -10.48 -4.26
C HIS A 98 -3.53 -10.96 -3.93
N GLY A 99 -3.41 -12.13 -3.31
CA GLY A 99 -2.11 -12.74 -3.04
C GLY A 99 -1.24 -11.87 -2.15
N ARG A 100 -0.08 -11.49 -2.67
CA ARG A 100 0.92 -10.73 -1.90
C ARG A 100 0.42 -9.36 -1.47
N VAL A 101 -0.28 -8.64 -2.35
CA VAL A 101 -0.83 -7.33 -2.00
C VAL A 101 -1.82 -7.46 -0.85
N LYS A 102 -2.73 -8.43 -0.95
CA LYS A 102 -3.71 -8.70 0.10
C LYS A 102 -3.03 -9.08 1.40
N ALA A 103 -2.00 -9.91 1.35
CA ALA A 103 -1.26 -10.34 2.54
C ALA A 103 -0.61 -9.16 3.25
N ILE A 104 -0.02 -8.22 2.50
CA ILE A 104 0.59 -7.02 3.08
C ILE A 104 -0.48 -6.18 3.79
N VAL A 105 -1.58 -5.90 3.11
CA VAL A 105 -2.62 -5.03 3.65
C VAL A 105 -3.28 -5.66 4.88
N GLU A 106 -3.64 -6.93 4.80
CA GLU A 106 -4.30 -7.60 5.92
C GLU A 106 -3.38 -7.70 7.13
N SER A 107 -2.11 -7.98 6.92
CA SER A 107 -1.13 -8.02 8.00
C SER A 107 -0.97 -6.65 8.66
N ALA A 108 -0.93 -5.59 7.87
CA ALA A 108 -0.83 -4.24 8.40
C ALA A 108 -2.05 -3.88 9.26
N VAL A 109 -3.24 -4.26 8.81
CA VAL A 109 -4.46 -4.02 9.56
C VAL A 109 -4.47 -4.81 10.88
N GLN A 110 -4.05 -6.07 10.84
CA GLN A 110 -3.97 -6.90 12.04
C GLN A 110 -2.99 -6.33 13.06
N ASN A 111 -1.99 -5.59 12.60
CA ASN A 111 -0.97 -5.01 13.48
C ASN A 111 -1.27 -3.55 13.87
N GLY A 112 -2.46 -3.08 13.61
CA GLY A 112 -2.93 -1.83 14.19
C GLY A 112 -3.21 -0.69 13.24
N LEU A 113 -2.96 -0.82 11.94
CA LEU A 113 -3.31 0.23 10.99
C LEU A 113 -4.79 0.18 10.62
N SER A 114 -5.38 1.35 10.47
CA SER A 114 -6.74 1.49 9.97
C SER A 114 -6.68 1.96 8.53
N ILE A 115 -7.33 1.25 7.62
CA ILE A 115 -7.29 1.61 6.20
C ILE A 115 -8.64 2.09 5.72
N THR A 116 -8.60 2.94 4.69
CA THR A 116 -9.78 3.31 3.92
C THR A 116 -9.51 2.84 2.50
N THR A 117 -10.44 2.12 1.93
CA THR A 117 -10.27 1.71 0.54
C THR A 117 -10.44 2.92 -0.36
N GLU A 118 -9.97 2.81 -1.59
CA GLU A 118 -10.14 3.87 -2.56
C GLU A 118 -11.60 4.10 -2.89
N ASP A 119 -12.44 3.17 -2.53
CA ASP A 119 -13.87 3.30 -2.70
C ASP A 119 -14.45 3.77 -1.37
N PRO A 120 -14.86 5.02 -1.27
CA PRO A 120 -15.26 5.56 0.01
C PRO A 120 -16.56 5.02 0.52
N ALA A 121 -17.24 4.31 -0.28
CA ALA A 121 -18.45 3.78 0.20
C ALA A 121 -18.23 2.87 1.25
N PRO A 122 -18.63 2.57 1.74
CA PRO A 122 -18.86 1.84 2.68
C PRO A 122 -18.19 2.04 3.68
N ALA A 123 -17.67 2.30 3.47
CA ALA A 123 -17.08 2.14 4.45
C ALA A 123 -17.59 2.71 5.48
N GLU A 124 -18.01 3.05 5.25
CA GLU A 124 -18.27 3.49 6.17
C GLU A 124 -19.09 2.91 6.73
N LYS A 125 -19.44 2.43 6.26
CA LYS A 125 -20.22 1.83 6.86
C LYS A 125 -19.89 1.06 7.79
N GLU A 126 -19.42 1.37 7.81
CA GLU A 126 -19.17 0.88 8.53
C GLU A 126 -19.03 0.84 9.43
N ASN A 127 -19.16 0.99 9.17
CA ASN A 127 -19.01 0.90 9.75
C ASN A 127 -18.88 0.95 10.35
N ALA A 128 -19.05 1.04 10.35
CA ALA A 128 -19.07 1.03 10.72
C ALA A 128 -19.03 1.13 11.03
#